data_a9724404f0a37ddc4c267ac49456e0b3
#
_entry.id   a9724404f0a37ddc4c267ac49456e0b3
#
_cell.length_a   1.000
_cell.length_b   1.000
_cell.length_c   1.000
_cell.angle_alpha   90.00
_cell.angle_beta   90.00
_cell.angle_gamma   90.00
#
_symmetry.space_group_name_H-M   'P 1'
#
loop_
_entity.id
_entity.type
_entity.pdbx_description
1 polymer ?
#
loop_
_entity_poly.entity_id
_entity_poly.type
_entity_poly.pdbx_seq_one_letter_code
_entity_poly.pdbx_strand_id
1 'polypeptide(L)'
;MIPFLILLLFAVIFFVAGGVLLYFRNRNKQKSALMGQTETSDASAVSGLAPGSLVEIKGMLRCEEPLTSEMAERTCAYYSSTVTREYLRPDHDDDDNVGSDRRSEIIAQNVQFAPFMVEDDTGFVGVHAEGAEVDARQVVNRFDRNTENEGTFSLGGVTVNLGGGERTIGYRYTESILPIDEQVYVLGTSQEGGTIGAPPSDAKDHRFVVSHRSEEAHTQSLGKTALWLGVGGAASLVLGVVLLVIGIIVLAS
;
A
#
# COMPACT_ATOMS: atom_id res chain seq x y z
N MET A 1 -11.50 44.99 6.13
CA MET A 1 -10.45 44.40 5.26
C MET A 1 -9.79 43.17 5.84
N ILE A 2 -9.27 43.18 7.07
CA ILE A 2 -8.60 42.01 7.71
C ILE A 2 -9.49 40.76 7.74
N PRO A 3 -10.78 40.78 8.19
CA PRO A 3 -11.62 39.57 8.23
C PRO A 3 -11.88 39.00 6.83
N PHE A 4 -12.00 39.81 5.81
CA PHE A 4 -12.13 39.34 4.42
C PHE A 4 -10.91 38.59 3.93
N LEU A 5 -9.70 39.08 4.22
CA LEU A 5 -8.45 38.41 3.83
C LEU A 5 -8.30 37.04 4.51
N ILE A 6 -8.72 36.93 5.78
CA ILE A 6 -8.71 35.66 6.50
C ILE A 6 -9.69 34.67 5.87
N LEU A 7 -10.92 35.08 5.58
CA LEU A 7 -11.92 34.23 4.93
C LEU A 7 -11.49 33.79 3.52
N LEU A 8 -10.85 34.70 2.76
CA LEU A 8 -10.31 34.39 1.46
C LEU A 8 -9.19 33.35 1.54
N LEU A 9 -8.28 33.46 2.52
CA LEU A 9 -7.22 32.50 2.75
C LEU A 9 -7.79 31.10 3.04
N PHE A 10 -8.77 31.00 3.92
CA PHE A 10 -9.42 29.72 4.22
C PHE A 10 -10.15 29.16 2.99
N ALA A 11 -10.85 30.00 2.21
CA ALA A 11 -11.50 29.55 0.99
C ALA A 11 -10.49 28.93 0.01
N VAL A 12 -9.33 29.56 -0.19
CA VAL A 12 -8.26 29.02 -1.04
C VAL A 12 -7.74 27.67 -0.52
N ILE A 13 -7.52 27.55 0.79
CA ILE A 13 -7.08 26.29 1.40
C ILE A 13 -8.10 25.17 1.13
N PHE A 14 -9.40 25.44 1.30
CA PHE A 14 -10.44 24.45 1.04
C PHE A 14 -10.56 24.08 -0.44
N PHE A 15 -10.34 25.02 -1.37
CA PHE A 15 -10.30 24.71 -2.80
C PHE A 15 -9.12 23.83 -3.17
N VAL A 16 -7.93 24.13 -2.64
CA VAL A 16 -6.73 23.30 -2.88
C VAL A 16 -6.91 21.90 -2.29
N ALA A 17 -7.37 21.80 -1.04
CA ALA A 17 -7.64 20.52 -0.38
C ALA A 17 -8.69 19.69 -1.15
N GLY A 18 -9.79 20.32 -1.58
CA GLY A 18 -10.82 19.68 -2.37
C GLY A 18 -10.30 19.16 -3.71
N GLY A 19 -9.50 19.96 -4.41
CA GLY A 19 -8.85 19.58 -5.67
C GLY A 19 -7.91 18.38 -5.51
N VAL A 20 -7.09 18.39 -4.47
CA VAL A 20 -6.18 17.27 -4.14
C VAL A 20 -6.96 15.97 -3.83
N LEU A 21 -8.01 16.06 -3.02
CA LEU A 21 -8.85 14.90 -2.70
C LEU A 21 -9.53 14.32 -3.94
N LEU A 22 -10.05 15.17 -4.84
CA LEU A 22 -10.66 14.73 -6.09
C LEU A 22 -9.64 14.13 -7.06
N TYR A 23 -8.42 14.65 -7.10
CA TYR A 23 -7.33 14.08 -7.87
C TYR A 23 -7.01 12.64 -7.42
N PHE A 24 -6.83 12.44 -6.11
CA PHE A 24 -6.60 11.09 -5.55
C PHE A 24 -7.78 10.16 -5.75
N ARG A 25 -9.03 10.68 -5.63
CA ARG A 25 -10.23 9.92 -5.99
C ARG A 25 -10.20 9.40 -7.42
N ASN A 26 -9.87 10.27 -8.38
CA ASN A 26 -9.85 9.90 -9.79
C ASN A 26 -8.79 8.85 -10.06
N ARG A 27 -7.61 9.00 -9.47
CA ARG A 27 -6.52 8.01 -9.53
C ARG A 27 -6.93 6.65 -8.96
N ASN A 28 -7.64 6.64 -7.82
CA ASN A 28 -8.13 5.39 -7.22
C ASN A 28 -9.26 4.74 -8.03
N LYS A 29 -10.14 5.55 -8.66
CA LYS A 29 -11.18 5.03 -9.57
C LYS A 29 -10.59 4.38 -10.82
N GLN A 30 -9.56 4.96 -11.42
CA GLN A 30 -8.87 4.36 -12.57
C GLN A 30 -8.22 3.02 -12.17
N LYS A 31 -7.66 2.93 -10.97
CA LYS A 31 -7.13 1.67 -10.43
C LYS A 31 -8.19 0.58 -10.31
N SER A 32 -9.37 0.90 -9.78
CA SER A 32 -10.49 -0.05 -9.66
C SER A 32 -11.08 -0.46 -11.01
N ALA A 33 -11.15 0.47 -11.96
CA ALA A 33 -11.75 0.22 -13.26
C ALA A 33 -10.90 -0.74 -14.11
N LEU A 34 -9.57 -0.67 -14.00
CA LEU A 34 -8.66 -1.58 -14.71
C LEU A 34 -8.77 -3.01 -14.17
N MET A 35 -8.98 -3.19 -12.87
CA MET A 35 -9.15 -4.51 -12.25
C MET A 35 -10.49 -5.18 -12.59
N GLY A 36 -11.55 -4.41 -12.86
CA GLY A 36 -12.88 -4.96 -13.18
C GLY A 36 -13.18 -5.08 -14.68
N GLN A 37 -12.22 -4.78 -15.56
CA GLN A 37 -12.40 -4.83 -17.03
C GLN A 37 -11.67 -6.01 -17.67
N THR A 38 -10.79 -6.69 -16.94
CA THR A 38 -10.10 -7.87 -17.44
C THR A 38 -10.94 -9.10 -17.08
N GLU A 39 -11.36 -9.87 -18.07
CA GLU A 39 -11.98 -11.17 -17.79
C GLU A 39 -10.95 -12.10 -17.14
N THR A 40 -11.35 -12.80 -16.05
CA THR A 40 -10.49 -13.79 -15.41
C THR A 40 -10.14 -14.86 -16.43
N SER A 41 -8.86 -15.08 -16.64
CA SER A 41 -8.34 -16.06 -17.58
C SER A 41 -8.23 -17.41 -16.87
N ASP A 42 -8.45 -18.49 -17.64
CA ASP A 42 -8.14 -19.84 -17.19
C ASP A 42 -6.62 -20.08 -17.16
N ALA A 43 -6.10 -20.80 -16.16
CA ALA A 43 -4.67 -21.09 -16.05
C ALA A 43 -4.11 -21.77 -17.30
N SER A 44 -4.88 -22.72 -17.88
CA SER A 44 -4.49 -23.43 -19.11
C SER A 44 -4.41 -22.53 -20.34
N ALA A 45 -5.17 -21.43 -20.36
CA ALA A 45 -5.23 -20.51 -21.50
C ALA A 45 -4.04 -19.56 -21.56
N VAL A 46 -3.38 -19.27 -20.42
CA VAL A 46 -2.31 -18.27 -20.34
C VAL A 46 -1.13 -18.62 -21.26
N SER A 47 -0.80 -19.91 -21.37
CA SER A 47 0.30 -20.37 -22.24
C SER A 47 0.08 -20.10 -23.74
N GLY A 48 -1.17 -19.89 -24.16
CA GLY A 48 -1.54 -19.56 -25.54
C GLY A 48 -1.60 -18.06 -25.84
N LEU A 49 -1.44 -17.20 -24.82
CA LEU A 49 -1.48 -15.76 -25.00
C LEU A 49 -0.18 -15.21 -25.57
N ALA A 50 -0.27 -14.16 -26.35
CA ALA A 50 0.91 -13.44 -26.81
C ALA A 50 1.65 -12.80 -25.62
N PRO A 51 3.00 -12.85 -25.57
CA PRO A 51 3.76 -12.17 -24.54
C PRO A 51 3.39 -10.68 -24.43
N GLY A 52 3.28 -10.16 -23.20
CA GLY A 52 2.82 -8.79 -22.92
C GLY A 52 1.31 -8.62 -22.83
N SER A 53 0.51 -9.67 -23.09
CA SER A 53 -0.95 -9.63 -22.89
C SER A 53 -1.28 -9.48 -21.41
N LEU A 54 -2.24 -8.59 -21.06
CA LEU A 54 -2.74 -8.46 -19.70
C LEU A 54 -3.49 -9.74 -19.31
N VAL A 55 -3.16 -10.28 -18.16
CA VAL A 55 -3.73 -11.53 -17.61
C VAL A 55 -4.21 -11.27 -16.20
N GLU A 56 -5.42 -11.70 -15.92
CA GLU A 56 -6.00 -11.78 -14.58
C GLU A 56 -6.33 -13.24 -14.28
N ILE A 57 -5.84 -13.74 -13.15
CA ILE A 57 -6.11 -15.12 -12.71
C ILE A 57 -6.43 -15.19 -11.23
N LYS A 58 -7.26 -16.15 -10.86
CA LYS A 58 -7.63 -16.50 -9.48
C LYS A 58 -7.48 -17.99 -9.29
N GLY A 59 -6.89 -18.41 -8.18
CA GLY A 59 -6.74 -19.83 -7.87
C GLY A 59 -6.02 -20.06 -6.56
N MET A 60 -5.64 -21.31 -6.32
CA MET A 60 -4.87 -21.71 -5.16
C MET A 60 -3.38 -21.48 -5.40
N LEU A 61 -2.70 -20.81 -4.48
CA LEU A 61 -1.26 -20.63 -4.53
C LEU A 61 -0.56 -21.95 -4.19
N ARG A 62 0.25 -22.45 -5.14
CA ARG A 62 1.11 -23.63 -4.97
C ARG A 62 2.56 -23.22 -5.11
N CYS A 63 3.41 -23.70 -4.21
CA CYS A 63 4.84 -23.41 -4.18
C CYS A 63 5.61 -24.69 -3.89
N GLU A 64 6.55 -25.04 -4.79
CA GLU A 64 7.36 -26.27 -4.65
C GLU A 64 8.44 -26.10 -3.60
N GLU A 65 9.08 -24.93 -3.56
CA GLU A 65 10.14 -24.58 -2.63
C GLU A 65 9.72 -23.35 -1.80
N PRO A 66 8.83 -23.56 -0.80
CA PRO A 66 8.31 -22.44 -0.02
C PRO A 66 9.35 -21.86 0.92
N LEU A 67 9.21 -20.58 1.21
CA LEU A 67 9.97 -19.85 2.22
C LEU A 67 9.39 -20.12 3.62
N THR A 68 10.23 -19.91 4.63
CA THR A 68 9.79 -19.75 6.02
C THR A 68 9.97 -18.29 6.41
N SER A 69 8.90 -17.62 6.82
CA SER A 69 8.94 -16.22 7.22
C SER A 69 9.71 -16.03 8.53
N GLU A 70 10.35 -14.87 8.72
CA GLU A 70 11.36 -14.69 9.76
C GLU A 70 10.81 -14.48 11.18
N MET A 71 9.65 -13.83 11.30
CA MET A 71 9.10 -13.46 12.62
C MET A 71 7.98 -14.42 13.06
N ALA A 72 7.13 -14.84 12.12
CA ALA A 72 6.01 -15.73 12.39
C ALA A 72 6.35 -17.20 12.15
N GLU A 73 7.51 -17.49 11.53
CA GLU A 73 7.97 -18.85 11.17
C GLU A 73 6.92 -19.63 10.35
N ARG A 74 6.20 -18.93 9.46
CA ARG A 74 5.15 -19.52 8.63
C ARG A 74 5.64 -19.83 7.23
N THR A 75 5.17 -20.95 6.71
CA THR A 75 5.40 -21.37 5.32
C THR A 75 4.64 -20.44 4.36
N CYS A 76 5.33 -19.89 3.35
CA CYS A 76 4.78 -18.90 2.44
C CYS A 76 5.56 -18.86 1.11
N ALA A 77 4.96 -18.26 0.08
CA ALA A 77 5.65 -17.96 -1.18
C ALA A 77 6.26 -16.54 -1.18
N TYR A 78 5.86 -15.71 -0.25
CA TYR A 78 6.36 -14.34 -0.10
C TYR A 78 6.28 -13.93 1.36
N TYR A 79 7.28 -13.18 1.82
CA TYR A 79 7.17 -12.41 3.04
C TYR A 79 7.84 -11.05 2.93
N SER A 80 7.33 -10.12 3.72
CA SER A 80 7.92 -8.81 3.96
C SER A 80 7.95 -8.56 5.45
N SER A 81 9.15 -8.54 6.02
CA SER A 81 9.42 -8.30 7.44
C SER A 81 10.05 -6.92 7.60
N THR A 82 9.54 -6.12 8.52
CA THR A 82 10.00 -4.74 8.73
C THR A 82 10.12 -4.45 10.23
N VAL A 83 11.21 -3.79 10.61
CA VAL A 83 11.41 -3.22 11.94
C VAL A 83 11.44 -1.71 11.82
N THR A 84 10.53 -1.06 12.52
CA THR A 84 10.39 0.40 12.54
C THR A 84 10.70 0.93 13.94
N ARG A 85 11.63 1.85 14.05
CA ARG A 85 11.91 2.59 15.28
C ARG A 85 10.93 3.76 15.39
N GLU A 86 10.29 3.91 16.55
CA GLU A 86 9.48 5.08 16.90
C GLU A 86 10.22 5.90 17.94
N TYR A 87 10.35 7.21 17.70
CA TYR A 87 11.13 8.11 18.57
C TYR A 87 10.48 9.49 18.66
N LEU A 88 10.86 10.25 19.71
CA LEU A 88 10.47 11.64 19.86
C LEU A 88 11.56 12.55 19.29
N ARG A 89 11.18 13.49 18.44
CA ARG A 89 12.04 14.57 17.98
C ARG A 89 11.68 15.84 18.73
N PRO A 90 12.65 16.57 19.32
CA PRO A 90 12.38 17.89 19.86
C PRO A 90 11.98 18.82 18.74
N ASP A 91 10.91 19.53 18.93
CA ASP A 91 10.61 20.70 18.10
C ASP A 91 11.56 21.83 18.51
N HIS A 92 12.29 22.37 17.54
CA HIS A 92 13.21 23.49 17.71
C HIS A 92 12.55 24.77 17.21
N ASP A 93 11.25 24.92 17.46
CA ASP A 93 10.62 26.23 17.29
C ASP A 93 10.93 27.08 18.53
N ASP A 94 11.47 28.28 18.31
CA ASP A 94 11.97 29.24 19.31
C ASP A 94 10.87 29.83 20.26
N ASP A 95 9.69 29.27 20.28
CA ASP A 95 8.64 29.61 21.22
C ASP A 95 8.56 28.58 22.35
N ASP A 96 8.44 29.05 23.60
CA ASP A 96 8.46 28.36 24.89
C ASP A 96 7.52 27.14 25.05
N ASN A 97 7.02 26.58 23.99
CA ASN A 97 6.18 25.40 23.95
C ASN A 97 6.99 24.18 23.50
N VAL A 98 7.62 23.48 24.43
CA VAL A 98 8.39 22.25 24.18
C VAL A 98 7.43 21.15 23.75
N GLY A 99 7.04 21.15 22.47
CA GLY A 99 6.36 20.05 21.79
C GLY A 99 7.37 18.98 21.41
N SER A 100 7.03 17.70 21.60
CA SER A 100 7.79 16.59 21.04
C SER A 100 6.96 15.93 19.94
N ASP A 101 7.48 15.92 18.71
CA ASP A 101 6.84 15.28 17.57
C ASP A 101 7.24 13.80 17.48
N ARG A 102 6.26 12.90 17.39
CA ARG A 102 6.49 11.47 17.25
C ARG A 102 6.85 11.14 15.80
N ARG A 103 8.00 10.54 15.60
CA ARG A 103 8.53 10.13 14.31
C ARG A 103 8.76 8.63 14.26
N SER A 104 8.82 8.10 13.05
CA SER A 104 9.15 6.71 12.80
C SER A 104 10.13 6.60 11.64
N GLU A 105 11.05 5.63 11.74
CA GLU A 105 12.00 5.28 10.70
C GLU A 105 12.11 3.76 10.56
N ILE A 106 12.21 3.27 9.34
CA ILE A 106 12.47 1.85 9.07
C ILE A 106 13.97 1.63 9.28
N ILE A 107 14.32 0.76 10.23
CA ILE A 107 15.72 0.43 10.55
C ILE A 107 16.15 -0.90 9.94
N ALA A 108 15.20 -1.79 9.63
CA ALA A 108 15.46 -3.03 8.92
C ALA A 108 14.24 -3.43 8.09
N GLN A 109 14.50 -3.98 6.92
CA GLN A 109 13.49 -4.57 6.06
C GLN A 109 14.08 -5.76 5.31
N ASN A 110 13.34 -6.86 5.26
CA ASN A 110 13.66 -8.00 4.40
C ASN A 110 12.42 -8.43 3.63
N VAL A 111 12.58 -8.54 2.31
CA VAL A 111 11.51 -8.98 1.40
C VAL A 111 12.05 -10.14 0.57
N GLN A 112 11.34 -11.25 0.58
CA GLN A 112 11.72 -12.45 -0.16
C GLN A 112 10.55 -12.98 -0.97
N PHE A 113 10.86 -13.50 -2.15
CA PHE A 113 9.94 -14.16 -3.06
C PHE A 113 10.44 -15.57 -3.38
N ALA A 114 9.54 -16.53 -3.41
CA ALA A 114 9.74 -17.82 -4.05
C ALA A 114 8.87 -17.87 -5.31
N PRO A 115 9.34 -18.46 -6.41
CA PRO A 115 8.48 -18.76 -7.56
C PRO A 115 7.31 -19.62 -7.12
N PHE A 116 6.10 -19.29 -7.59
CA PHE A 116 4.91 -20.06 -7.26
C PHE A 116 4.02 -20.25 -8.47
N MET A 117 3.06 -21.13 -8.35
CA MET A 117 2.05 -21.41 -9.34
C MET A 117 0.67 -21.01 -8.80
N VAL A 118 -0.22 -20.62 -9.69
CA VAL A 118 -1.64 -20.48 -9.42
C VAL A 118 -2.35 -21.67 -10.07
N GLU A 119 -3.07 -22.45 -9.25
CA GLU A 119 -3.87 -23.60 -9.65
C GLU A 119 -5.34 -23.20 -9.67
N ASP A 120 -6.02 -23.45 -10.79
CA ASP A 120 -7.47 -23.40 -10.92
C ASP A 120 -8.04 -24.73 -11.45
N ASP A 121 -9.32 -24.78 -11.75
CA ASP A 121 -9.99 -25.97 -12.27
C ASP A 121 -9.48 -26.41 -13.65
N THR A 122 -8.72 -25.57 -14.36
CA THR A 122 -8.23 -25.83 -15.72
C THR A 122 -6.75 -26.22 -15.79
N GLY A 123 -5.98 -25.95 -14.72
CA GLY A 123 -4.56 -26.30 -14.68
C GLY A 123 -3.72 -25.37 -13.78
N PHE A 124 -2.46 -25.18 -14.17
CA PHE A 124 -1.49 -24.38 -13.43
C PHE A 124 -0.84 -23.33 -14.34
N VAL A 125 -0.53 -22.18 -13.75
CA VAL A 125 0.31 -21.15 -14.39
C VAL A 125 1.37 -20.66 -13.42
N GLY A 126 2.63 -20.58 -13.89
CA GLY A 126 3.73 -20.06 -13.09
C GLY A 126 3.65 -18.53 -12.95
N VAL A 127 4.02 -18.03 -11.76
CA VAL A 127 4.06 -16.60 -11.45
C VAL A 127 5.43 -16.23 -10.90
N HIS A 128 6.06 -15.23 -11.53
CA HIS A 128 7.29 -14.58 -11.06
C HIS A 128 6.90 -13.24 -10.47
N ALA A 129 6.74 -13.20 -9.13
CA ALA A 129 6.12 -12.06 -8.43
C ALA A 129 7.08 -10.89 -8.16
N GLU A 130 8.34 -10.95 -8.61
CA GLU A 130 9.31 -9.87 -8.48
C GLU A 130 8.80 -8.60 -9.19
N GLY A 131 8.76 -7.50 -8.45
CA GLY A 131 8.25 -6.22 -8.94
C GLY A 131 6.74 -6.06 -8.85
N ALA A 132 6.01 -7.04 -8.31
CA ALA A 132 4.57 -6.93 -8.04
C ALA A 132 4.28 -5.97 -6.88
N GLU A 133 3.15 -5.27 -6.97
CA GLU A 133 2.48 -4.66 -5.82
C GLU A 133 1.81 -5.80 -5.03
N VAL A 134 2.39 -6.18 -3.89
CA VAL A 134 1.91 -7.34 -3.12
C VAL A 134 0.98 -6.87 -1.99
N ASP A 135 -0.27 -7.32 -2.02
CA ASP A 135 -1.22 -7.19 -0.91
C ASP A 135 -1.21 -8.51 -0.11
N ALA A 136 -0.28 -8.60 0.83
CA ALA A 136 -0.04 -9.78 1.64
C ALA A 136 -0.78 -9.72 2.98
N ARG A 137 -1.05 -10.88 3.57
CA ARG A 137 -1.69 -11.00 4.89
C ARG A 137 -0.70 -10.61 5.99
N GLN A 138 -1.05 -9.61 6.79
CA GLN A 138 -0.27 -9.27 7.98
C GLN A 138 -0.42 -10.35 9.05
N VAL A 139 0.69 -10.94 9.47
CA VAL A 139 0.76 -12.04 10.46
C VAL A 139 1.46 -11.61 11.74
N VAL A 140 2.31 -10.59 11.69
CA VAL A 140 2.93 -9.97 12.85
C VAL A 140 2.65 -8.46 12.85
N ASN A 141 2.25 -7.94 13.99
CA ASN A 141 2.21 -6.51 14.27
C ASN A 141 2.36 -6.34 15.78
N ARG A 142 3.60 -6.24 16.22
CA ARG A 142 3.96 -6.11 17.62
C ARG A 142 4.72 -4.82 17.85
N PHE A 143 4.42 -4.14 18.93
CA PHE A 143 5.17 -2.99 19.39
C PHE A 143 5.81 -3.28 20.74
N ASP A 144 7.14 -3.24 20.77
CA ASP A 144 7.93 -3.40 21.99
C ASP A 144 8.44 -2.04 22.42
N ARG A 145 8.06 -1.60 23.62
CA ARG A 145 8.61 -0.39 24.22
C ARG A 145 10.06 -0.64 24.59
N ASN A 146 10.92 0.27 24.18
CA ASN A 146 12.31 0.23 24.62
C ASN A 146 12.40 0.73 26.05
N THR A 147 12.55 -0.19 26.99
CA THR A 147 12.65 0.08 28.40
C THR A 147 14.08 -0.13 28.94
N GLU A 148 15.14 0.07 28.19
CA GLU A 148 16.52 -0.03 28.72
C GLU A 148 17.41 -1.15 28.14
N ASN A 149 16.95 -1.95 27.20
CA ASN A 149 17.83 -2.98 26.63
C ASN A 149 18.39 -2.58 25.26
N GLU A 150 19.69 -2.33 25.25
CA GLU A 150 20.53 -2.45 24.07
C GLU A 150 20.44 -3.92 23.59
N GLY A 151 19.54 -4.19 22.64
CA GLY A 151 19.35 -5.50 22.05
C GLY A 151 19.86 -5.54 20.62
N THR A 152 20.15 -6.71 20.13
CA THR A 152 20.36 -6.94 18.70
C THR A 152 19.20 -7.75 18.17
N PHE A 153 18.74 -7.39 16.98
CA PHE A 153 17.73 -8.14 16.22
C PHE A 153 18.32 -8.52 14.87
N SER A 154 18.18 -9.77 14.47
CA SER A 154 18.63 -10.23 13.15
C SER A 154 17.44 -10.34 12.19
N LEU A 155 17.55 -9.73 11.02
CA LEU A 155 16.56 -9.78 9.95
C LEU A 155 17.29 -9.99 8.63
N GLY A 156 16.95 -11.02 7.85
CA GLY A 156 17.58 -11.29 6.55
C GLY A 156 19.09 -11.53 6.64
N GLY A 157 19.57 -12.07 7.77
CA GLY A 157 21.02 -12.23 8.01
C GLY A 157 21.75 -10.92 8.38
N VAL A 158 21.05 -9.80 8.47
CA VAL A 158 21.59 -8.51 8.92
C VAL A 158 21.28 -8.33 10.40
N THR A 159 22.30 -8.12 11.22
CA THR A 159 22.14 -7.81 12.64
C THR A 159 21.92 -6.30 12.81
N VAL A 160 20.78 -5.93 13.36
CA VAL A 160 20.41 -4.55 13.69
C VAL A 160 20.59 -4.34 15.18
N ASN A 161 21.40 -3.34 15.55
CA ASN A 161 21.50 -2.91 16.94
C ASN A 161 20.26 -2.07 17.30
N LEU A 162 19.47 -2.56 18.23
CA LEU A 162 18.37 -1.85 18.83
C LEU A 162 18.93 -0.92 19.92
N GLY A 163 19.80 0.01 19.54
CA GLY A 163 20.35 1.00 20.46
C GLY A 163 19.31 2.06 20.79
N GLY A 164 19.06 2.28 22.08
CA GLY A 164 18.26 3.38 22.57
C GLY A 164 18.98 4.72 22.40
N GLY A 165 18.72 5.45 21.32
CA GLY A 165 19.00 6.88 21.35
C GLY A 165 18.10 7.54 22.43
N GLU A 166 18.52 8.66 23.01
CA GLU A 166 17.89 9.35 24.14
C GLU A 166 16.38 9.62 24.04
N ARG A 167 15.72 9.26 22.92
CA ARG A 167 14.31 9.55 22.63
C ARG A 167 13.56 8.42 21.94
N THR A 168 14.13 7.21 21.89
CA THR A 168 13.44 6.06 21.34
C THR A 168 12.27 5.65 22.23
N ILE A 169 11.04 5.60 21.66
CA ILE A 169 9.83 5.15 22.36
C ILE A 169 9.78 3.61 22.35
N GLY A 170 10.16 3.01 21.22
CA GLY A 170 10.14 1.56 21.03
C GLY A 170 10.29 1.16 19.58
N TYR A 171 10.10 -0.12 19.34
CA TYR A 171 10.24 -0.75 18.04
C TYR A 171 8.96 -1.47 17.64
N ARG A 172 8.52 -1.24 16.39
CA ARG A 172 7.39 -1.95 15.80
C ARG A 172 7.91 -3.00 14.84
N TYR A 173 7.49 -4.23 15.05
CA TYR A 173 7.77 -5.39 14.21
C TYR A 173 6.53 -5.70 13.40
N THR A 174 6.65 -5.74 12.09
CA THR A 174 5.56 -6.11 11.19
C THR A 174 6.04 -7.16 10.21
N GLU A 175 5.21 -8.16 9.97
CA GLU A 175 5.43 -9.16 8.94
C GLU A 175 4.15 -9.46 8.20
N SER A 176 4.24 -9.51 6.87
CA SER A 176 3.15 -9.89 5.99
C SER A 176 3.61 -11.01 5.08
N ILE A 177 2.72 -11.98 4.78
CA ILE A 177 3.01 -13.17 3.99
C ILE A 177 1.96 -13.42 2.92
N LEU A 178 2.34 -14.12 1.84
CA LEU A 178 1.43 -14.86 0.96
C LEU A 178 1.52 -16.35 1.35
N PRO A 179 0.54 -16.86 2.10
CA PRO A 179 0.55 -18.25 2.53
C PRO A 179 0.37 -19.19 1.34
N ILE A 180 0.97 -20.38 1.40
CA ILE A 180 0.71 -21.45 0.44
C ILE A 180 -0.66 -22.09 0.71
N ASP A 181 -1.20 -22.77 -0.30
CA ASP A 181 -2.49 -23.49 -0.22
C ASP A 181 -3.67 -22.58 0.16
N GLU A 182 -3.60 -21.32 -0.18
CA GLU A 182 -4.68 -20.35 -0.04
C GLU A 182 -4.99 -19.66 -1.37
N GLN A 183 -6.17 -19.07 -1.46
CA GLN A 183 -6.61 -18.33 -2.64
C GLN A 183 -5.71 -17.10 -2.87
N VAL A 184 -5.29 -16.92 -4.11
CA VAL A 184 -4.54 -15.76 -4.57
C VAL A 184 -5.18 -15.18 -5.83
N TYR A 185 -5.12 -13.88 -5.93
CA TYR A 185 -5.45 -13.09 -7.11
C TYR A 185 -4.15 -12.54 -7.72
N VAL A 186 -3.98 -12.73 -9.02
CA VAL A 186 -2.83 -12.20 -9.76
C VAL A 186 -3.31 -11.43 -10.99
N LEU A 187 -2.89 -10.19 -11.12
CA LEU A 187 -3.01 -9.37 -12.31
C LEU A 187 -1.60 -9.04 -12.79
N GLY A 188 -1.25 -9.42 -14.01
CA GLY A 188 0.09 -9.20 -14.56
C GLY A 188 0.07 -9.32 -16.08
N THR A 189 1.20 -9.61 -16.67
CA THR A 189 1.31 -9.85 -18.11
C THR A 189 1.88 -11.23 -18.39
N SER A 190 1.38 -11.86 -19.49
CA SER A 190 1.95 -13.10 -19.98
C SER A 190 3.41 -12.87 -20.41
N GLN A 191 4.27 -13.80 -20.04
CA GLN A 191 5.69 -13.81 -20.37
C GLN A 191 5.99 -14.91 -21.41
N GLU A 192 7.17 -14.84 -22.01
CA GLU A 192 7.68 -15.96 -22.81
C GLU A 192 7.73 -17.23 -21.95
N GLY A 193 7.22 -18.34 -22.47
CA GLY A 193 7.12 -19.60 -21.72
C GLY A 193 5.81 -19.81 -20.95
N GLY A 194 4.81 -18.91 -21.08
CA GLY A 194 3.47 -19.11 -20.53
C GLY A 194 3.36 -18.88 -19.03
N THR A 195 4.21 -18.04 -18.48
CA THR A 195 4.16 -17.59 -17.08
C THR A 195 3.59 -16.17 -16.97
N ILE A 196 3.25 -15.73 -15.77
CA ILE A 196 2.79 -14.36 -15.46
C ILE A 196 3.91 -13.60 -14.73
N GLY A 197 4.15 -12.37 -15.13
CA GLY A 197 5.17 -11.52 -14.52
C GLY A 197 4.92 -10.04 -14.72
N ALA A 198 5.97 -9.24 -14.46
CA ALA A 198 5.91 -7.79 -14.59
C ALA A 198 5.67 -7.37 -16.05
N PRO A 199 4.90 -6.28 -16.27
CA PRO A 199 4.70 -5.74 -17.61
C PRO A 199 6.02 -5.21 -18.19
N PRO A 200 6.16 -5.18 -19.53
CA PRO A 200 7.26 -4.49 -20.18
C PRO A 200 7.32 -3.01 -19.76
N SER A 201 8.52 -2.44 -19.73
CA SER A 201 8.77 -1.08 -19.24
C SER A 201 8.05 0.03 -20.03
N ASP A 202 7.63 -0.25 -21.24
CA ASP A 202 6.88 0.63 -22.15
C ASP A 202 5.35 0.55 -21.96
N ALA A 203 4.85 -0.48 -21.27
CA ALA A 203 3.43 -0.69 -21.01
C ALA A 203 2.94 0.16 -19.83
N LYS A 204 2.75 1.46 -20.04
CA LYS A 204 2.47 2.48 -19.00
C LYS A 204 1.22 2.24 -18.16
N ASP A 205 0.25 1.49 -18.65
CA ASP A 205 -1.04 1.26 -18.01
C ASP A 205 -1.19 -0.15 -17.41
N HIS A 206 -0.25 -1.04 -17.65
CA HIS A 206 -0.28 -2.39 -17.10
C HIS A 206 0.25 -2.38 -15.66
N ARG A 207 -0.49 -3.06 -14.79
CA ARG A 207 -0.13 -3.22 -13.38
C ARG A 207 0.25 -4.66 -13.13
N PHE A 208 1.14 -4.86 -12.16
CA PHE A 208 1.45 -6.16 -11.65
C PHE A 208 1.06 -6.21 -10.17
N VAL A 209 0.04 -7.00 -9.85
CA VAL A 209 -0.54 -7.10 -8.50
C VAL A 209 -0.66 -8.56 -8.12
N VAL A 210 -0.24 -8.89 -6.91
CA VAL A 210 -0.49 -10.18 -6.29
C VAL A 210 -1.17 -9.94 -4.94
N SER A 211 -2.37 -10.52 -4.74
CA SER A 211 -3.16 -10.26 -3.54
C SER A 211 -3.69 -11.57 -2.93
N HIS A 212 -3.61 -11.68 -1.61
CA HIS A 212 -4.25 -12.75 -0.85
C HIS A 212 -5.77 -12.53 -0.70
N ARG A 213 -6.29 -11.40 -1.15
CA ARG A 213 -7.72 -11.07 -1.12
C ARG A 213 -8.34 -11.37 -2.47
N SER A 214 -9.61 -11.76 -2.45
CA SER A 214 -10.38 -11.82 -3.68
C SER A 214 -10.46 -10.44 -4.34
N GLU A 215 -10.59 -10.42 -5.68
CA GLU A 215 -10.79 -9.19 -6.45
C GLU A 215 -11.91 -8.31 -5.86
N GLU A 216 -13.02 -8.93 -5.45
CA GLU A 216 -14.15 -8.20 -4.88
C GLU A 216 -13.79 -7.46 -3.59
N ALA A 217 -13.00 -8.08 -2.70
CA ALA A 217 -12.54 -7.45 -1.46
C ALA A 217 -11.54 -6.33 -1.74
N HIS A 218 -10.66 -6.49 -2.73
CA HIS A 218 -9.68 -5.48 -3.13
C HIS A 218 -10.36 -4.30 -3.83
N THR A 219 -11.27 -4.58 -4.77
CA THR A 219 -12.06 -3.57 -5.50
C THR A 219 -13.00 -2.81 -4.58
N GLN A 220 -13.65 -3.48 -3.61
CA GLN A 220 -14.48 -2.83 -2.60
C GLN A 220 -13.68 -1.89 -1.70
N SER A 221 -12.47 -2.25 -1.29
CA SER A 221 -11.63 -1.39 -0.45
C SER A 221 -11.21 -0.12 -1.18
N LEU A 222 -10.80 -0.24 -2.44
CA LEU A 222 -10.48 0.91 -3.31
C LEU A 222 -11.71 1.76 -3.61
N GLY A 223 -12.86 1.12 -3.86
CA GLY A 223 -14.14 1.78 -4.10
C GLY A 223 -14.61 2.61 -2.90
N LYS A 224 -14.55 2.06 -1.69
CA LYS A 224 -14.89 2.77 -0.44
C LYS A 224 -13.96 3.98 -0.22
N THR A 225 -12.66 3.80 -0.39
CA THR A 225 -11.67 4.89 -0.28
C THR A 225 -11.95 5.98 -1.30
N ALA A 226 -12.21 5.64 -2.57
CA ALA A 226 -12.56 6.59 -3.61
C ALA A 226 -13.87 7.35 -3.33
N LEU A 227 -14.86 6.68 -2.71
CA LEU A 227 -16.12 7.29 -2.32
C LEU A 227 -15.90 8.32 -1.20
N TRP A 228 -15.18 7.96 -0.13
CA TRP A 228 -14.87 8.88 0.97
C TRP A 228 -14.04 10.09 0.52
N LEU A 229 -13.03 9.86 -0.35
CA LEU A 229 -12.26 10.96 -0.98
C LEU A 229 -13.16 11.86 -1.83
N GLY A 230 -14.16 11.29 -2.50
CA GLY A 230 -15.12 12.05 -3.28
C GLY A 230 -16.04 12.92 -2.41
N VAL A 231 -16.59 12.34 -1.34
CA VAL A 231 -17.46 13.06 -0.40
C VAL A 231 -16.66 14.17 0.31
N GLY A 232 -15.47 13.85 0.83
CA GLY A 232 -14.60 14.84 1.47
C GLY A 232 -14.17 15.97 0.53
N GLY A 233 -13.81 15.65 -0.72
CA GLY A 233 -13.44 16.63 -1.73
C GLY A 233 -14.60 17.57 -2.10
N ALA A 234 -15.81 17.00 -2.32
CA ALA A 234 -16.99 17.81 -2.63
C ALA A 234 -17.40 18.70 -1.44
N ALA A 235 -17.40 18.18 -0.22
CA ALA A 235 -17.69 18.93 0.99
C ALA A 235 -16.71 20.10 1.19
N SER A 236 -15.42 19.86 0.94
CA SER A 236 -14.37 20.88 1.00
C SER A 236 -14.60 22.01 -0.01
N LEU A 237 -14.95 21.69 -1.25
CA LEU A 237 -15.26 22.69 -2.27
C LEU A 237 -16.49 23.52 -1.91
N VAL A 238 -17.56 22.89 -1.43
CA VAL A 238 -18.78 23.61 -0.98
C VAL A 238 -18.44 24.56 0.15
N LEU A 239 -17.66 24.12 1.14
CA LEU A 239 -17.25 24.98 2.25
C LEU A 239 -16.40 26.16 1.77
N GLY A 240 -15.51 25.96 0.81
CA GLY A 240 -14.72 27.02 0.18
C GLY A 240 -15.61 28.07 -0.50
N VAL A 241 -16.66 27.65 -1.21
CA VAL A 241 -17.64 28.58 -1.84
C VAL A 241 -18.40 29.36 -0.78
N VAL A 242 -18.87 28.71 0.26
CA VAL A 242 -19.61 29.36 1.36
C VAL A 242 -18.75 30.45 2.03
N LEU A 243 -17.48 30.13 2.34
CA LEU A 243 -16.56 31.09 2.96
C LEU A 243 -16.27 32.28 2.02
N LEU A 244 -16.17 32.04 0.72
CA LEU A 244 -15.97 33.10 -0.25
C LEU A 244 -17.18 34.03 -0.33
N VAL A 245 -18.41 33.48 -0.33
CA VAL A 245 -19.66 34.29 -0.34
C VAL A 245 -19.78 35.13 0.93
N ILE A 246 -19.51 34.53 2.10
CA ILE A 246 -19.51 35.26 3.39
C ILE A 246 -18.46 36.40 3.36
N GLY A 247 -17.27 36.10 2.83
CA GLY A 247 -16.20 37.11 2.68
C GLY A 247 -16.63 38.28 1.85
N ILE A 248 -17.30 38.07 0.70
CA ILE A 248 -17.83 39.12 -0.16
C ILE A 248 -18.87 39.96 0.56
N ILE A 249 -19.80 39.32 1.32
CA ILE A 249 -20.82 40.05 2.09
C ILE A 249 -20.16 40.96 3.14
N VAL A 250 -19.16 40.44 3.87
CA VAL A 250 -18.42 41.20 4.88
C VAL A 250 -17.61 42.33 4.28
N LEU A 251 -17.18 42.24 3.02
CA LEU A 251 -16.47 43.29 2.33
C LEU A 251 -17.43 44.43 1.85
N ALA A 252 -18.69 44.04 1.54
CA ALA A 252 -19.72 44.97 1.03
C ALA A 252 -20.50 45.68 2.14
N SER A 253 -20.40 45.25 3.39
CA SER A 253 -20.99 45.88 4.59
C SER A 253 -20.00 46.83 5.26
#